data_0d2772701e504b8013c79f77b0d1cda4
#
_entry.id   0d2772701e504b8013c79f77b0d1cda4
#
_cell.length_a   1.000
_cell.length_b   1.000
_cell.length_c   1.000
_cell.angle_alpha   90.00
_cell.angle_beta   90.00
_cell.angle_gamma   90.00
#
_symmetry.space_group_name_H-M   'P 1'
#
loop_
_entity.id
_entity.type
_entity.pdbx_description
1 polymer ?
#
loop_
_entity_poly.entity_id
_entity_poly.type
_entity_poly.pdbx_seq_one_letter_code
_entity_poly.pdbx_strand_id
1 'polypeptide(L)'
;MRTQKIYLETTLFNFYVDESRDAHADTVKLFEEIASGKYEAYTSTYVTDELENAPEAKRDRMMRLITEYNIAVLAPSDEAVKIADIYVAEGIIPKKYRTDGLHIAIATVNDLDIIISMNFRHIVKRRTILATGKINNLNGYRAIEIYSPMEVVEDENN
;
A
#
# COMPACT_ATOMS: atom_id res chain seq x y z
N MET A 1 -21.83 -8.90 2.81
CA MET A 1 -20.82 -8.36 1.86
C MET A 1 -19.42 -8.77 2.30
N ARG A 2 -18.56 -9.04 1.34
CA ARG A 2 -17.18 -9.42 1.61
C ARG A 2 -16.38 -8.20 2.14
N THR A 3 -15.63 -8.41 3.22
CA THR A 3 -14.71 -7.38 3.72
C THR A 3 -13.58 -7.18 2.70
N GLN A 4 -13.32 -5.93 2.34
CA GLN A 4 -12.26 -5.61 1.39
C GLN A 4 -10.88 -5.80 2.02
N LYS A 5 -9.96 -6.35 1.24
CA LYS A 5 -8.57 -6.57 1.61
C LYS A 5 -7.74 -5.42 1.08
N ILE A 6 -7.06 -4.72 1.97
CA ILE A 6 -6.26 -3.55 1.59
C ILE A 6 -4.79 -3.76 1.93
N TYR A 7 -3.92 -3.26 1.05
CA TYR A 7 -2.48 -3.24 1.27
C TYR A 7 -2.06 -1.85 1.71
N LEU A 8 -1.32 -1.79 2.80
CA LEU A 8 -0.81 -0.53 3.35
C LEU A 8 0.66 -0.36 2.95
N GLU A 9 0.93 0.63 2.10
CA GLU A 9 2.27 0.94 1.65
C GLU A 9 3.01 1.77 2.72
N THR A 10 4.32 1.83 2.65
CA THR A 10 5.21 2.41 3.66
C THR A 10 4.84 3.82 4.12
N THR A 11 4.39 4.67 3.20
CA THR A 11 4.07 6.06 3.53
C THR A 11 2.97 6.19 4.57
N LEU A 12 2.06 5.22 4.67
CA LEU A 12 0.97 5.28 5.63
C LEU A 12 1.47 5.20 7.07
N PHE A 13 2.50 4.39 7.31
CA PHE A 13 3.11 4.27 8.63
C PHE A 13 3.81 5.57 9.02
N ASN A 14 4.49 6.21 8.07
CA ASN A 14 5.12 7.51 8.29
C ASN A 14 4.08 8.58 8.61
N PHE A 15 2.99 8.65 7.86
CA PHE A 15 1.95 9.66 8.06
C PHE A 15 1.17 9.44 9.36
N TYR A 16 1.05 8.19 9.81
CA TYR A 16 0.41 7.88 11.09
C TYR A 16 1.19 8.45 12.27
N VAL A 17 2.51 8.35 12.24
CA VAL A 17 3.35 8.80 13.37
C VAL A 17 3.77 10.26 13.27
N ASP A 18 3.61 10.91 12.12
CA ASP A 18 3.98 12.31 11.91
C ASP A 18 2.74 13.21 11.89
N GLU A 19 2.41 13.78 13.05
CA GLU A 19 1.23 14.63 13.24
C GLU A 19 1.29 15.94 12.45
N SER A 20 2.47 16.32 11.95
CA SER A 20 2.64 17.56 11.17
C SER A 20 2.16 17.44 9.72
N ARG A 21 1.90 16.21 9.25
CA ARG A 21 1.46 15.98 7.87
C ARG A 21 -0.03 16.30 7.69
N ASP A 22 -0.37 16.93 6.57
CA ASP A 22 -1.75 17.30 6.26
C ASP A 22 -2.70 16.10 6.24
N ALA A 23 -2.24 14.96 5.73
CA ALA A 23 -3.06 13.75 5.65
C ALA A 23 -2.99 12.87 6.90
N HIS A 24 -2.40 13.37 8.00
CA HIS A 24 -2.29 12.60 9.24
C HIS A 24 -3.67 12.16 9.77
N ALA A 25 -4.62 13.09 9.85
CA ALA A 25 -5.95 12.81 10.38
C ALA A 25 -6.67 11.71 9.56
N ASP A 26 -6.60 11.79 8.23
CA ASP A 26 -7.22 10.77 7.36
C ASP A 26 -6.52 9.42 7.51
N THR A 27 -5.20 9.43 7.69
CA THR A 27 -4.44 8.20 7.91
C THR A 27 -4.83 7.53 9.22
N VAL A 28 -4.93 8.30 10.31
CA VAL A 28 -5.37 7.78 11.62
C VAL A 28 -6.79 7.21 11.50
N LYS A 29 -7.67 7.91 10.80
CA LYS A 29 -9.04 7.45 10.59
C LYS A 29 -9.10 6.13 9.83
N LEU A 30 -8.23 5.96 8.82
CA LEU A 30 -8.13 4.69 8.10
C LEU A 30 -7.77 3.54 9.05
N PHE A 31 -6.78 3.75 9.92
CA PHE A 31 -6.38 2.73 10.90
C PHE A 31 -7.52 2.44 11.90
N GLU A 32 -8.29 3.45 12.30
CA GLU A 32 -9.48 3.25 13.14
C GLU A 32 -10.53 2.39 12.43
N GLU A 33 -10.74 2.60 11.13
CA GLU A 33 -11.65 1.80 10.32
C GLU A 33 -11.16 0.36 10.18
N ILE A 34 -9.84 0.15 10.08
CA ILE A 34 -9.23 -1.19 10.12
C ILE A 34 -9.54 -1.86 11.47
N ALA A 35 -9.33 -1.14 12.56
CA ALA A 35 -9.59 -1.65 13.91
C ALA A 35 -11.06 -2.03 14.12
N SER A 36 -11.98 -1.30 13.48
CA SER A 36 -13.42 -1.57 13.56
C SER A 36 -13.87 -2.74 12.69
N GLY A 37 -12.97 -3.31 11.89
CA GLY A 37 -13.29 -4.44 11.01
C GLY A 37 -13.84 -4.07 9.64
N LYS A 38 -13.81 -2.78 9.27
CA LYS A 38 -14.26 -2.35 7.95
C LYS A 38 -13.37 -2.89 6.84
N TYR A 39 -12.07 -2.99 7.10
CA TYR A 39 -11.09 -3.52 6.17
C TYR A 39 -10.26 -4.61 6.82
N GLU A 40 -9.80 -5.55 6.00
CA GLU A 40 -8.79 -6.54 6.37
C GLU A 40 -7.44 -6.04 5.83
N ALA A 41 -6.49 -5.75 6.73
CA ALA A 41 -5.26 -5.04 6.37
C ALA A 41 -4.07 -5.96 6.18
N TYR A 42 -3.29 -5.65 5.16
CA TYR A 42 -2.05 -6.35 4.77
C TYR A 42 -0.95 -5.34 4.54
N THR A 43 0.27 -5.78 4.72
CA THR A 43 1.48 -5.09 4.29
C THR A 43 2.47 -6.15 3.81
N SER A 44 3.75 -5.83 3.71
CA SER A 44 4.75 -6.81 3.25
C SER A 44 6.10 -6.58 3.90
N THR A 45 7.01 -7.53 3.69
CA THR A 45 8.40 -7.37 4.13
C THR A 45 9.11 -6.23 3.40
N TYR A 46 8.66 -5.84 2.20
CA TYR A 46 9.18 -4.65 1.53
C TYR A 46 8.92 -3.40 2.38
N VAL A 47 7.74 -3.31 3.02
CA VAL A 47 7.43 -2.22 3.94
C VAL A 47 8.28 -2.32 5.20
N THR A 48 8.31 -3.47 5.86
CA THR A 48 9.08 -3.62 7.10
C THR A 48 10.57 -3.35 6.88
N ASP A 49 11.12 -3.75 5.74
CA ASP A 49 12.50 -3.45 5.39
C ASP A 49 12.73 -1.93 5.25
N GLU A 50 11.80 -1.21 4.63
CA GLU A 50 11.88 0.24 4.54
C GLU A 50 11.77 0.92 5.91
N LEU A 51 10.88 0.42 6.78
CA LEU A 51 10.71 0.95 8.14
C LEU A 51 11.99 0.78 8.98
N GLU A 52 12.74 -0.30 8.76
CA GLU A 52 14.00 -0.56 9.47
C GLU A 52 15.04 0.54 9.26
N ASN A 53 14.93 1.31 8.18
CA ASN A 53 15.86 2.41 7.89
C ASN A 53 15.54 3.70 8.65
N ALA A 54 14.43 3.76 9.37
CA ALA A 54 14.05 4.94 10.16
C ALA A 54 14.82 5.00 11.47
N PRO A 55 14.94 6.20 12.10
CA PRO A 55 15.50 6.32 13.44
C PRO A 55 14.75 5.43 14.44
N GLU A 56 15.48 4.89 15.43
CA GLU A 56 14.99 3.86 16.35
C GLU A 56 13.61 4.16 16.95
N ALA A 57 13.41 5.34 17.52
CA ALA A 57 12.15 5.69 18.17
C ALA A 57 10.97 5.68 17.19
N LYS A 58 11.18 6.26 16.01
CA LYS A 58 10.17 6.31 14.95
C LYS A 58 9.91 4.91 14.39
N ARG A 59 10.96 4.16 14.12
CA ARG A 59 10.87 2.78 13.64
C ARG A 59 10.03 1.93 14.58
N ASP A 60 10.31 1.99 15.89
CA ASP A 60 9.59 1.20 16.89
C ASP A 60 8.11 1.55 16.94
N ARG A 61 7.76 2.82 16.82
CA ARG A 61 6.36 3.27 16.76
C ARG A 61 5.66 2.73 15.51
N MET A 62 6.31 2.82 14.35
CA MET A 62 5.74 2.34 13.09
C MET A 62 5.59 0.82 13.08
N MET A 63 6.61 0.09 13.52
CA MET A 63 6.57 -1.38 13.58
C MET A 63 5.46 -1.86 14.52
N ARG A 64 5.24 -1.15 15.61
CA ARG A 64 4.20 -1.49 16.59
C ARG A 64 2.79 -1.42 16.02
N LEU A 65 2.56 -0.56 15.02
CA LEU A 65 1.26 -0.45 14.35
C LEU A 65 0.84 -1.78 13.70
N ILE A 66 1.80 -2.53 13.19
CA ILE A 66 1.54 -3.82 12.54
C ILE A 66 0.88 -4.79 13.53
N THR A 67 1.39 -4.85 14.75
CA THR A 67 0.83 -5.69 15.80
C THR A 67 -0.48 -5.14 16.34
N GLU A 68 -0.52 -3.83 16.63
CA GLU A 68 -1.70 -3.18 17.22
C GLU A 68 -2.94 -3.30 16.33
N TYR A 69 -2.76 -3.18 15.02
CA TYR A 69 -3.88 -3.20 14.06
C TYR A 69 -4.04 -4.56 13.37
N ASN A 70 -3.32 -5.58 13.85
CA ASN A 70 -3.41 -6.94 13.33
C ASN A 70 -3.22 -7.01 11.80
N ILE A 71 -2.19 -6.31 11.32
CA ILE A 71 -1.87 -6.24 9.89
C ILE A 71 -1.06 -7.48 9.50
N ALA A 72 -1.54 -8.22 8.50
CA ALA A 72 -0.83 -9.40 8.00
C ALA A 72 0.36 -8.97 7.12
N VAL A 73 1.52 -9.60 7.33
CA VAL A 73 2.74 -9.27 6.58
C VAL A 73 2.98 -10.33 5.50
N LEU A 74 2.87 -9.92 4.24
CA LEU A 74 3.07 -10.79 3.09
C LEU A 74 4.56 -10.98 2.78
N ALA A 75 4.94 -12.21 2.43
CA ALA A 75 6.30 -12.53 2.02
C ALA A 75 6.50 -12.25 0.53
N PRO A 76 7.75 -11.93 0.09
CA PRO A 76 8.07 -11.81 -1.32
C PRO A 76 7.77 -13.11 -2.07
N SER A 77 7.42 -12.99 -3.36
CA SER A 77 7.22 -14.13 -4.23
C SER A 77 7.86 -13.88 -5.59
N ASP A 78 8.22 -14.96 -6.29
CA ASP A 78 8.78 -14.85 -7.64
C ASP A 78 7.77 -14.22 -8.59
N GLU A 79 6.48 -14.52 -8.40
CA GLU A 79 5.41 -13.93 -9.21
C GLU A 79 5.34 -12.42 -9.07
N ALA A 80 5.42 -11.91 -7.84
CA ALA A 80 5.40 -10.46 -7.58
C ALA A 80 6.62 -9.77 -8.21
N VAL A 81 7.80 -10.37 -8.07
CA VAL A 81 9.04 -9.86 -8.69
C VAL A 81 8.88 -9.77 -10.19
N LYS A 82 8.35 -10.82 -10.82
CA LYS A 82 8.14 -10.88 -12.26
C LYS A 82 7.21 -9.76 -12.74
N ILE A 83 6.10 -9.54 -12.05
CA ILE A 83 5.14 -8.48 -12.39
C ILE A 83 5.77 -7.10 -12.21
N ALA A 84 6.50 -6.88 -11.11
CA ALA A 84 7.20 -5.61 -10.88
C ALA A 84 8.23 -5.33 -11.98
N ASP A 85 8.95 -6.36 -12.44
CA ASP A 85 9.91 -6.21 -13.52
C ASP A 85 9.24 -5.83 -14.85
N ILE A 86 8.02 -6.32 -15.08
CA ILE A 86 7.23 -5.92 -16.26
C ILE A 86 6.86 -4.43 -16.15
N TYR A 87 6.42 -3.96 -14.97
CA TYR A 87 6.11 -2.53 -14.77
C TYR A 87 7.31 -1.65 -15.11
N VAL A 88 8.50 -2.07 -14.70
CA VAL A 88 9.75 -1.33 -15.00
C VAL A 88 10.08 -1.39 -16.49
N ALA A 89 10.02 -2.59 -17.09
CA ALA A 89 10.32 -2.80 -18.50
C ALA A 89 9.41 -1.99 -19.42
N GLU A 90 8.14 -1.87 -19.06
CA GLU A 90 7.15 -1.09 -19.82
C GLU A 90 7.20 0.42 -19.52
N GLY A 91 8.14 0.86 -18.70
CA GLY A 91 8.34 2.28 -18.40
C GLY A 91 7.30 2.90 -17.49
N ILE A 92 6.51 2.10 -16.79
CA ILE A 92 5.48 2.60 -15.86
C ILE A 92 6.12 3.08 -14.57
N ILE A 93 7.03 2.29 -14.03
CA ILE A 93 7.79 2.60 -12.81
C ILE A 93 9.25 2.75 -13.20
N PRO A 94 9.92 3.88 -12.88
CA PRO A 94 11.34 4.02 -13.13
C PRO A 94 12.15 2.95 -12.39
N LYS A 95 13.18 2.43 -13.04
CA LYS A 95 14.05 1.36 -12.46
C LYS A 95 14.57 1.73 -11.07
N LYS A 96 14.92 2.99 -10.86
CA LYS A 96 15.40 3.51 -9.57
C LYS A 96 14.37 3.34 -8.44
N TYR A 97 13.08 3.32 -8.80
CA TYR A 97 11.97 3.22 -7.86
C TYR A 97 11.24 1.88 -7.97
N ARG A 98 11.96 0.83 -8.33
CA ARG A 98 11.43 -0.53 -8.52
C ARG A 98 10.61 -1.02 -7.30
N THR A 99 10.98 -0.62 -6.09
CA THR A 99 10.26 -0.99 -4.88
C THR A 99 8.80 -0.52 -4.89
N ASP A 100 8.52 0.64 -5.51
CA ASP A 100 7.15 1.11 -5.67
C ASP A 100 6.33 0.11 -6.51
N GLY A 101 6.93 -0.44 -7.55
CA GLY A 101 6.31 -1.49 -8.36
C GLY A 101 6.14 -2.80 -7.59
N LEU A 102 7.07 -3.14 -6.70
CA LEU A 102 6.97 -4.34 -5.87
C LEU A 102 5.77 -4.25 -4.91
N HIS A 103 5.46 -3.07 -4.36
CA HIS A 103 4.28 -2.89 -3.52
C HIS A 103 3.00 -3.18 -4.31
N ILE A 104 2.88 -2.64 -5.51
CA ILE A 104 1.71 -2.88 -6.37
C ILE A 104 1.64 -4.37 -6.76
N ALA A 105 2.77 -4.95 -7.15
CA ALA A 105 2.84 -6.33 -7.61
C ALA A 105 2.47 -7.33 -6.51
N ILE A 106 2.97 -7.15 -5.28
CA ILE A 106 2.68 -8.08 -4.20
C ILE A 106 1.20 -8.04 -3.80
N ALA A 107 0.60 -6.86 -3.83
CA ALA A 107 -0.84 -6.73 -3.61
C ALA A 107 -1.64 -7.42 -4.73
N THR A 108 -1.17 -7.29 -5.97
CA THR A 108 -1.80 -7.89 -7.15
C THR A 108 -1.77 -9.42 -7.09
N VAL A 109 -0.60 -10.02 -6.88
CA VAL A 109 -0.48 -11.50 -6.93
C VAL A 109 -1.15 -12.17 -5.73
N ASN A 110 -1.34 -11.46 -4.63
CA ASN A 110 -2.08 -11.96 -3.47
C ASN A 110 -3.58 -11.65 -3.54
N ASP A 111 -4.03 -11.16 -4.68
CA ASP A 111 -5.45 -10.88 -4.96
C ASP A 111 -6.12 -9.95 -3.95
N LEU A 112 -5.39 -8.94 -3.50
CA LEU A 112 -5.95 -7.90 -2.64
C LEU A 112 -6.81 -6.95 -3.48
N ASP A 113 -7.73 -6.26 -2.82
CA ASP A 113 -8.68 -5.40 -3.52
C ASP A 113 -8.12 -4.01 -3.80
N ILE A 114 -7.38 -3.45 -2.83
CA ILE A 114 -6.95 -2.05 -2.88
C ILE A 114 -5.51 -1.94 -2.34
N ILE A 115 -4.69 -1.11 -2.97
CA ILE A 115 -3.46 -0.61 -2.36
C ILE A 115 -3.66 0.84 -1.96
N ILE A 116 -3.28 1.18 -0.73
CA ILE A 116 -3.39 2.54 -0.19
C ILE A 116 -2.00 3.11 0.05
N SER A 117 -1.77 4.32 -0.44
CA SER A 117 -0.46 4.96 -0.40
C SER A 117 -0.60 6.48 -0.44
N MET A 118 0.41 7.17 0.10
CA MET A 118 0.58 8.61 -0.05
C MET A 118 1.67 8.95 -1.09
N ASN A 119 2.14 7.94 -1.81
CA ASN A 119 3.13 8.15 -2.87
C ASN A 119 2.42 8.56 -4.16
N PHE A 120 2.20 9.87 -4.33
CA PHE A 120 1.55 10.43 -5.51
C PHE A 120 2.47 10.51 -6.72
N ARG A 121 3.76 10.35 -6.51
CA ARG A 121 4.74 10.45 -7.59
C ARG A 121 4.76 9.20 -8.47
N HIS A 122 4.67 8.00 -7.87
CA HIS A 122 4.82 6.74 -8.60
C HIS A 122 3.68 5.74 -8.43
N ILE A 123 2.86 5.87 -7.40
CA ILE A 123 1.81 4.88 -7.08
C ILE A 123 0.42 5.45 -7.30
N VAL A 124 0.05 6.47 -6.52
CA VAL A 124 -1.29 7.08 -6.56
C VAL A 124 -1.31 8.12 -7.65
N LYS A 125 -1.42 7.66 -8.89
CA LYS A 125 -1.38 8.55 -10.05
C LYS A 125 -2.07 7.84 -11.22
N ARG A 126 -2.87 8.60 -11.96
CA ARG A 126 -3.72 8.06 -13.01
C ARG A 126 -2.95 7.18 -14.01
N ARG A 127 -1.79 7.62 -14.46
CA ARG A 127 -0.97 6.86 -15.40
C ARG A 127 -0.58 5.49 -14.84
N THR A 128 -0.13 5.45 -13.58
CA THR A 128 0.23 4.20 -12.90
C THR A 128 -0.98 3.29 -12.75
N ILE A 129 -2.10 3.83 -12.30
CA ILE A 129 -3.34 3.06 -12.08
C ILE A 129 -3.79 2.38 -13.37
N LEU A 130 -3.87 3.13 -14.46
CA LEU A 130 -4.33 2.61 -15.75
C LEU A 130 -3.35 1.59 -16.34
N ALA A 131 -2.05 1.92 -16.31
CA ALA A 131 -1.04 1.07 -16.95
C ALA A 131 -0.78 -0.23 -16.16
N THR A 132 -0.72 -0.18 -14.84
CA THR A 132 -0.57 -1.41 -14.03
C THR A 132 -1.80 -2.30 -14.14
N GLY A 133 -3.00 -1.72 -14.18
CA GLY A 133 -4.23 -2.47 -14.37
C GLY A 133 -4.24 -3.24 -15.70
N LYS A 134 -3.78 -2.59 -16.77
CA LYS A 134 -3.67 -3.24 -18.08
C LYS A 134 -2.68 -4.40 -18.06
N ILE A 135 -1.51 -4.20 -17.47
CA ILE A 135 -0.48 -5.25 -17.37
C ILE A 135 -0.98 -6.40 -16.50
N ASN A 136 -1.63 -6.11 -15.37
CA ASN A 136 -2.19 -7.14 -14.51
C ASN A 136 -3.19 -8.01 -15.28
N ASN A 137 -4.10 -7.40 -16.02
CA ASN A 137 -5.09 -8.14 -16.81
C ASN A 137 -4.42 -9.01 -17.87
N LEU A 138 -3.39 -8.50 -18.55
CA LEU A 138 -2.66 -9.27 -19.57
C LEU A 138 -1.92 -10.48 -18.98
N ASN A 139 -1.62 -10.45 -17.69
CA ASN A 139 -0.91 -11.52 -16.98
C ASN A 139 -1.84 -12.39 -16.13
N GLY A 140 -3.16 -12.27 -16.29
CA GLY A 140 -4.13 -13.12 -15.63
C GLY A 140 -4.52 -12.67 -14.21
N TYR A 141 -4.19 -11.45 -13.82
CA TYR A 141 -4.56 -10.89 -12.52
C TYR A 141 -5.63 -9.81 -12.67
N ARG A 142 -6.39 -9.57 -11.61
CA ARG A 142 -7.32 -8.43 -11.58
C ARG A 142 -6.53 -7.13 -11.58
N ALA A 143 -7.09 -6.08 -12.14
CA ALA A 143 -6.61 -4.73 -11.91
C ALA A 143 -6.80 -4.41 -10.43
N ILE A 144 -5.77 -3.87 -9.79
CA ILE A 144 -5.88 -3.44 -8.40
C ILE A 144 -6.32 -1.98 -8.34
N GLU A 145 -7.21 -1.65 -7.41
CA GLU A 145 -7.57 -0.26 -7.15
C GLU A 145 -6.47 0.40 -6.33
N ILE A 146 -6.18 1.65 -6.62
CA ILE A 146 -5.10 2.41 -5.98
C ILE A 146 -5.68 3.72 -5.45
N TYR A 147 -5.56 3.96 -4.14
CA TYR A 147 -6.11 5.14 -3.49
C TYR A 147 -5.18 5.71 -2.44
N SER A 148 -5.40 6.99 -2.12
CA SER A 148 -4.87 7.60 -0.91
C SER A 148 -5.84 7.39 0.25
N PRO A 149 -5.39 7.59 1.52
CA PRO A 149 -6.29 7.42 2.67
C PRO A 149 -7.56 8.25 2.59
N MET A 150 -7.45 9.51 2.16
CA MET A 150 -8.60 10.42 2.12
C MET A 150 -9.69 9.99 1.12
N GLU A 151 -9.34 9.14 0.16
CA GLU A 151 -10.30 8.65 -0.83
C GLU A 151 -11.13 7.47 -0.32
N VAL A 152 -10.68 6.79 0.73
CA VAL A 152 -11.30 5.54 1.20
C VAL A 152 -11.93 5.66 2.59
N VAL A 153 -11.56 6.68 3.39
CA VAL A 153 -12.17 6.88 4.71
C VAL A 153 -13.56 7.49 4.56
N GLU A 154 -14.45 7.15 5.49
CA GLU A 154 -15.79 7.71 5.47
C GLU A 154 -15.79 9.17 5.88
N ASP A 155 -16.56 9.97 5.15
CA ASP A 155 -16.80 11.36 5.52
C ASP A 155 -17.74 11.40 6.71
N GLU A 156 -17.35 12.10 7.78
CA GLU A 156 -18.15 12.23 9.00
C GLU A 156 -19.47 12.96 8.77
N ASN A 157 -19.60 13.70 7.67
CA ASN A 157 -20.80 14.49 7.35
C ASN A 157 -21.79 13.73 6.45
N ASN A 158 -21.53 12.47 6.20
CA ASN A 158 -22.42 11.64 5.38
C ASN A 158 -23.25 10.68 6.22
#